data_b3d12d0b808ee7ad4e5a7707a3ecb50e
#
_entry.id   b3d12d0b808ee7ad4e5a7707a3ecb50e
#
_cell.length_a   1.000
_cell.length_b   1.000
_cell.length_c   1.000
_cell.angle_alpha   90.00
_cell.angle_beta   90.00
_cell.angle_gamma   90.00
#
_symmetry.space_group_name_H-M   'P 1'
#
loop_
_entity.id
_entity.type
_entity.pdbx_description
1 polymer ?
#
loop_
_entity_poly.entity_id
_entity_poly.type
_entity_poly.pdbx_seq_one_letter_code
_entity_poly.pdbx_strand_id
1 'polypeptide(L)'
;IKDKIVTVTNDGNHFKNENVESICSISESTKDNKNHIGYLGVGFKSVFLISDSPEIHSGEFHFKFDKKHWGKSNFNQPYEILPIFIKSPSIKDNTKTTFLLPIQTKPNINKISKEFGQDVINNRIILFLRNIKKLELIDKNKNKYRVIEKTIESSTKQFQLYSITEKRGKRKRKFEQSKWVVFRKKCIVPIKVKKDKDTIQ
;
A
#
# COMPACT_ATOMS: atom_id res chain seq x y z
N ILE A 1 -9.91 -7.00 -6.09
CA ILE A 1 -11.18 -6.25 -6.13
C ILE A 1 -12.30 -7.27 -6.20
N LYS A 2 -13.26 -7.15 -5.32
CA LYS A 2 -14.52 -7.90 -5.34
C LYS A 2 -15.66 -6.93 -5.03
N ASP A 3 -16.73 -6.97 -5.83
CA ASP A 3 -17.86 -6.05 -5.73
C ASP A 3 -17.39 -4.59 -5.77
N LYS A 4 -17.65 -3.81 -4.73
CA LYS A 4 -17.18 -2.43 -4.59
C LYS A 4 -16.07 -2.28 -3.54
N ILE A 5 -15.37 -3.37 -3.20
CA ILE A 5 -14.33 -3.35 -2.17
C ILE A 5 -12.98 -3.67 -2.80
N VAL A 6 -12.01 -2.80 -2.56
CA VAL A 6 -10.60 -3.09 -2.78
C VAL A 6 -10.04 -3.62 -1.46
N THR A 7 -9.53 -4.85 -1.49
CA THR A 7 -8.85 -5.45 -0.33
C THR A 7 -7.36 -5.44 -0.59
N VAL A 8 -6.59 -4.89 0.34
CA VAL A 8 -5.12 -4.94 0.33
C VAL A 8 -4.69 -5.74 1.54
N THR A 9 -3.92 -6.80 1.30
CA THR A 9 -3.46 -7.70 2.36
C THR A 9 -1.95 -7.86 2.26
N ASN A 10 -1.26 -7.84 3.38
CA ASN A 10 0.17 -8.14 3.47
C ASN A 10 0.44 -9.10 4.65
N ASP A 11 1.52 -9.85 4.52
CA ASP A 11 2.04 -10.82 5.49
C ASP A 11 3.20 -10.26 6.34
N GLY A 12 3.32 -8.93 6.41
CA GLY A 12 4.29 -8.25 7.26
C GLY A 12 3.93 -8.30 8.75
N ASN A 13 4.73 -7.64 9.56
CA ASN A 13 4.46 -7.52 11.00
C ASN A 13 3.11 -6.88 11.25
N HIS A 14 2.41 -7.36 12.28
CA HIS A 14 1.19 -6.73 12.76
C HIS A 14 1.46 -5.35 13.33
N PHE A 15 0.41 -4.54 13.38
CA PHE A 15 0.48 -3.23 14.00
C PHE A 15 0.77 -3.34 15.49
N LYS A 16 1.48 -2.34 15.99
CA LYS A 16 1.64 -2.00 17.40
C LYS A 16 0.92 -0.66 17.65
N ASN A 17 0.81 -0.26 18.90
CA ASN A 17 0.19 1.03 19.27
C ASN A 17 0.77 2.20 18.46
N GLU A 18 2.10 2.27 18.35
CA GLU A 18 2.77 3.36 17.61
C GLU A 18 2.37 3.41 16.13
N ASN A 19 2.04 2.25 15.53
CA ASN A 19 1.58 2.22 14.14
C ASN A 19 0.16 2.77 14.00
N VAL A 20 -0.71 2.48 14.96
CA VAL A 20 -2.08 3.01 15.00
C VAL A 20 -2.04 4.52 15.23
N GLU A 21 -1.25 4.98 16.20
CA GLU A 21 -1.04 6.40 16.48
C GLU A 21 -0.54 7.15 15.25
N SER A 22 0.49 6.61 14.58
CA SER A 22 1.03 7.18 13.35
C SER A 22 0.01 7.27 12.21
N ILE A 23 -0.87 6.28 12.07
CA ILE A 23 -1.95 6.32 11.08
C ILE A 23 -2.99 7.38 11.44
N CYS A 24 -3.25 7.60 12.72
CA CYS A 24 -4.22 8.59 13.21
C CYS A 24 -3.63 10.00 13.30
N SER A 25 -2.31 10.17 13.20
CA SER A 25 -1.66 11.47 13.26
C SER A 25 -1.61 12.16 11.90
N ILE A 26 -1.39 13.49 11.93
CA ILE A 26 -1.05 14.28 10.75
C ILE A 26 0.48 14.37 10.68
N SER A 27 1.05 13.93 9.56
CA SER A 27 2.49 14.04 9.25
C SER A 27 3.44 13.17 10.10
N GLU A 28 2.94 12.25 10.91
CA GLU A 28 3.76 11.32 11.66
C GLU A 28 3.95 9.98 10.94
N SER A 29 5.12 9.36 11.10
CA SER A 29 5.43 8.03 10.60
C SER A 29 6.40 7.33 11.55
N THR A 30 6.08 6.08 11.89
CA THR A 30 6.98 5.19 12.62
C THR A 30 8.13 4.63 11.76
N LYS A 31 8.14 4.96 10.46
CA LYS A 31 9.11 4.45 9.50
C LYS A 31 10.34 5.34 9.43
N ASP A 32 11.52 4.77 9.54
CA ASP A 32 12.75 5.48 9.26
C ASP A 32 12.98 5.66 7.75
N ASN A 33 13.72 6.71 7.38
CA ASN A 33 14.01 7.02 5.98
C ASN A 33 15.06 6.08 5.34
N LYS A 34 15.75 5.25 6.14
CA LYS A 34 16.83 4.38 5.66
C LYS A 34 16.28 3.08 5.09
N ASN A 35 15.29 2.49 5.75
CA ASN A 35 14.80 1.14 5.46
C ASN A 35 13.40 1.10 4.83
N HIS A 36 12.64 2.19 4.92
CA HIS A 36 11.25 2.22 4.50
C HIS A 36 10.96 3.30 3.46
N ILE A 37 10.01 3.02 2.58
CA ILE A 37 9.39 4.01 1.68
C ILE A 37 8.19 4.60 2.42
N GLY A 38 8.00 5.93 2.35
CA GLY A 38 6.83 6.59 2.95
C GLY A 38 7.02 7.03 4.41
N TYR A 39 8.21 7.46 4.75
CA TYR A 39 8.53 8.01 6.08
C TYR A 39 7.84 9.35 6.40
N LEU A 40 7.24 10.02 5.40
CA LEU A 40 6.53 11.30 5.58
C LEU A 40 5.12 11.16 6.18
N GLY A 41 4.65 9.95 6.47
CA GLY A 41 3.33 9.73 7.09
C GLY A 41 2.11 9.97 6.18
N VAL A 42 2.31 10.46 4.94
CA VAL A 42 1.20 10.79 4.02
C VAL A 42 0.71 9.62 3.18
N GLY A 43 1.47 8.53 3.10
CA GLY A 43 1.17 7.40 2.21
C GLY A 43 -0.19 6.75 2.50
N PHE A 44 -0.50 6.49 3.77
CA PHE A 44 -1.79 5.92 4.15
C PHE A 44 -2.96 6.87 3.84
N LYS A 45 -2.77 8.18 4.04
CA LYS A 45 -3.86 9.16 3.83
C LYS A 45 -4.38 9.19 2.40
N SER A 46 -3.61 8.69 1.43
CA SER A 46 -4.08 8.57 0.04
C SER A 46 -5.27 7.62 -0.14
N VAL A 47 -5.54 6.71 0.80
CA VAL A 47 -6.72 5.82 0.73
C VAL A 47 -8.03 6.59 0.81
N PHE A 48 -8.04 7.77 1.46
CA PHE A 48 -9.22 8.62 1.57
C PHE A 48 -9.63 9.28 0.24
N LEU A 49 -8.74 9.28 -0.76
CA LEU A 49 -9.09 9.70 -2.12
C LEU A 49 -10.04 8.73 -2.83
N ILE A 50 -10.10 7.49 -2.37
CA ILE A 50 -10.88 6.43 -3.00
C ILE A 50 -11.94 5.80 -2.10
N SER A 51 -11.81 5.95 -0.77
CA SER A 51 -12.72 5.36 0.21
C SER A 51 -13.02 6.34 1.34
N ASP A 52 -14.30 6.59 1.61
CA ASP A 52 -14.76 7.41 2.76
C ASP A 52 -14.87 6.58 4.05
N SER A 53 -14.68 5.25 3.96
CA SER A 53 -14.81 4.36 5.12
C SER A 53 -13.80 3.20 5.07
N PRO A 54 -12.49 3.49 5.01
CA PRO A 54 -11.47 2.44 5.06
C PRO A 54 -11.49 1.74 6.41
N GLU A 55 -11.33 0.42 6.38
CA GLU A 55 -11.30 -0.46 7.55
C GLU A 55 -9.96 -1.20 7.60
N ILE A 56 -9.38 -1.35 8.79
CA ILE A 56 -8.06 -1.94 9.01
C ILE A 56 -8.16 -3.05 10.04
N HIS A 57 -7.54 -4.19 9.71
CA HIS A 57 -7.38 -5.34 10.60
C HIS A 57 -5.92 -5.76 10.64
N SER A 58 -5.30 -5.77 11.82
CA SER A 58 -3.90 -6.14 11.99
C SER A 58 -3.66 -6.67 13.40
N GLY A 59 -3.50 -8.00 13.53
CA GLY A 59 -3.41 -8.64 14.84
C GLY A 59 -4.65 -8.36 15.68
N GLU A 60 -4.47 -7.73 16.83
CA GLU A 60 -5.55 -7.32 17.77
C GLU A 60 -6.20 -5.97 17.42
N PHE A 61 -5.63 -5.23 16.48
CA PHE A 61 -6.17 -3.93 16.10
C PHE A 61 -7.18 -4.07 14.96
N HIS A 62 -8.43 -3.71 15.27
CA HIS A 62 -9.53 -3.66 14.31
C HIS A 62 -10.21 -2.30 14.43
N PHE A 63 -10.09 -1.46 13.39
CA PHE A 63 -10.67 -0.13 13.39
C PHE A 63 -11.00 0.33 11.99
N LYS A 64 -11.86 1.34 11.90
CA LYS A 64 -12.23 1.99 10.65
C LYS A 64 -12.24 3.50 10.82
N PHE A 65 -12.14 4.19 9.71
CA PHE A 65 -12.51 5.60 9.60
C PHE A 65 -13.87 5.68 8.91
N ASP A 66 -14.73 6.61 9.31
CA ASP A 66 -16.08 6.67 8.73
C ASP A 66 -16.56 8.12 8.63
N LYS A 67 -16.48 8.65 7.40
CA LYS A 67 -16.90 10.02 7.09
C LYS A 67 -18.36 10.29 7.45
N LYS A 68 -19.24 9.31 7.23
CA LYS A 68 -20.68 9.46 7.53
C LYS A 68 -20.95 9.49 9.01
N HIS A 69 -20.18 8.74 9.80
CA HIS A 69 -20.31 8.72 11.26
C HIS A 69 -19.98 10.09 11.85
N TRP A 70 -18.82 10.64 11.50
CA TRP A 70 -18.34 11.92 12.00
C TRP A 70 -19.03 13.13 11.37
N GLY A 71 -19.49 13.02 10.11
CA GLY A 71 -20.22 14.08 9.43
C GLY A 71 -21.64 14.34 9.95
N LYS A 72 -22.14 13.51 10.86
CA LYS A 72 -23.43 13.74 11.56
C LYS A 72 -23.28 14.67 12.77
N SER A 73 -22.08 14.88 13.26
CA SER A 73 -21.81 15.83 14.31
C SER A 73 -21.83 17.26 13.76
N ASN A 74 -22.33 18.24 14.53
CA ASN A 74 -22.33 19.66 14.16
C ASN A 74 -20.90 20.24 14.03
N PHE A 75 -19.88 19.45 14.35
CA PHE A 75 -18.47 19.78 14.21
C PHE A 75 -17.93 19.08 12.97
N ASN A 76 -17.31 19.84 12.07
CA ASN A 76 -16.61 19.31 10.92
C ASN A 76 -15.32 18.59 11.38
N GLN A 77 -15.48 17.38 11.91
CA GLN A 77 -14.39 16.59 12.49
C GLN A 77 -13.53 15.98 11.38
N PRO A 78 -12.20 16.04 11.49
CA PRO A 78 -11.28 15.43 10.55
C PRO A 78 -11.31 13.89 10.70
N TYR A 79 -12.32 13.26 10.11
CA TYR A 79 -12.57 11.82 10.25
C TYR A 79 -11.36 10.95 9.84
N GLU A 80 -10.45 11.48 9.04
CA GLU A 80 -9.24 10.81 8.57
C GLU A 80 -8.22 10.50 9.69
N ILE A 81 -8.40 11.10 10.87
CA ILE A 81 -7.54 10.88 12.04
C ILE A 81 -8.32 10.34 13.25
N LEU A 82 -9.63 10.16 13.13
CA LEU A 82 -10.51 9.73 14.20
C LEU A 82 -10.96 8.27 13.98
N PRO A 83 -10.24 7.27 14.51
CA PRO A 83 -10.58 5.87 14.32
C PRO A 83 -11.78 5.47 15.16
N ILE A 84 -12.58 4.54 14.65
CA ILE A 84 -13.66 3.86 15.36
C ILE A 84 -13.24 2.40 15.52
N PHE A 85 -12.99 1.96 16.74
CA PHE A 85 -12.60 0.58 17.01
C PHE A 85 -13.78 -0.39 16.83
N ILE A 86 -13.49 -1.54 16.25
CA ILE A 86 -14.46 -2.57 15.89
C ILE A 86 -14.35 -3.72 16.90
N LYS A 87 -15.40 -3.94 17.69
CA LYS A 87 -15.42 -5.00 18.71
C LYS A 87 -15.55 -6.42 18.12
N SER A 88 -16.24 -6.56 16.98
CA SER A 88 -16.49 -7.85 16.32
C SER A 88 -16.10 -7.75 14.86
N PRO A 89 -14.81 -8.00 14.52
CA PRO A 89 -14.33 -7.86 13.15
C PRO A 89 -14.92 -8.92 12.23
N SER A 90 -15.21 -8.54 10.99
CA SER A 90 -15.67 -9.44 9.94
C SER A 90 -14.55 -10.37 9.42
N ILE A 91 -13.30 -9.94 9.57
CA ILE A 91 -12.12 -10.73 9.19
C ILE A 91 -11.61 -11.48 10.41
N LYS A 92 -11.58 -12.80 10.29
CA LYS A 92 -11.08 -13.71 11.34
C LYS A 92 -9.62 -14.12 11.19
N ASP A 93 -9.00 -13.84 10.03
CA ASP A 93 -7.59 -14.17 9.77
C ASP A 93 -6.67 -13.12 10.41
N ASN A 94 -6.14 -13.44 11.57
CA ASN A 94 -5.21 -12.59 12.32
C ASN A 94 -3.75 -12.74 11.87
N THR A 95 -3.47 -13.57 10.86
CA THR A 95 -2.08 -13.80 10.41
C THR A 95 -1.57 -12.71 9.47
N LYS A 96 -2.44 -11.79 9.03
CA LYS A 96 -2.15 -10.78 8.03
C LYS A 96 -2.70 -9.42 8.42
N THR A 97 -2.04 -8.38 7.95
CA THR A 97 -2.63 -7.04 7.96
C THR A 97 -3.50 -6.86 6.72
N THR A 98 -4.78 -6.53 6.91
CA THR A 98 -5.76 -6.36 5.84
C THR A 98 -6.42 -4.99 5.91
N PHE A 99 -6.47 -4.31 4.78
CA PHE A 99 -7.19 -3.07 4.56
C PHE A 99 -8.39 -3.37 3.67
N LEU A 100 -9.59 -2.99 4.12
CA LEU A 100 -10.80 -3.00 3.32
C LEU A 100 -11.13 -1.57 2.93
N LEU A 101 -11.20 -1.32 1.62
CA LEU A 101 -11.45 0.00 1.06
C LEU A 101 -12.76 -0.05 0.25
N PRO A 102 -13.90 0.24 0.88
CA PRO A 102 -15.17 0.37 0.16
C PRO A 102 -15.11 1.54 -0.82
N ILE A 103 -15.37 1.29 -2.10
CA ILE A 103 -15.35 2.29 -3.17
C ILE A 103 -16.77 2.75 -3.47
N GLN A 104 -17.03 4.03 -3.35
CA GLN A 104 -18.40 4.55 -3.43
C GLN A 104 -18.92 4.65 -4.86
N THR A 105 -18.07 4.95 -5.83
CA THR A 105 -18.49 5.24 -7.20
C THR A 105 -18.00 4.21 -8.22
N LYS A 106 -18.84 3.86 -9.20
CA LYS A 106 -18.44 2.99 -10.32
C LYS A 106 -17.24 3.51 -11.12
N PRO A 107 -17.13 4.82 -11.44
CA PRO A 107 -15.96 5.35 -12.15
C PRO A 107 -14.64 5.04 -11.44
N ASN A 108 -14.57 5.20 -10.10
CA ASN A 108 -13.37 4.91 -9.33
C ASN A 108 -12.98 3.44 -9.39
N ILE A 109 -13.95 2.51 -9.27
CA ILE A 109 -13.68 1.08 -9.42
C ILE A 109 -13.15 0.76 -10.81
N ASN A 110 -13.74 1.31 -11.85
CA ASN A 110 -13.30 1.08 -13.22
C ASN A 110 -11.89 1.61 -13.46
N LYS A 111 -11.56 2.79 -12.90
CA LYS A 111 -10.22 3.37 -12.94
C LYS A 111 -9.21 2.46 -12.24
N ILE A 112 -9.47 2.05 -10.99
CA ILE A 112 -8.60 1.15 -10.23
C ILE A 112 -8.41 -0.18 -10.96
N SER A 113 -9.49 -0.77 -11.49
CA SER A 113 -9.42 -2.03 -12.24
C SER A 113 -8.63 -1.89 -13.56
N LYS A 114 -8.66 -0.72 -14.19
CA LYS A 114 -7.82 -0.41 -15.37
C LYS A 114 -6.35 -0.28 -14.97
N GLU A 115 -6.06 0.39 -13.86
CA GLU A 115 -4.71 0.57 -13.33
C GLU A 115 -4.05 -0.74 -12.90
N PHE A 116 -4.82 -1.75 -12.49
CA PHE A 116 -4.30 -3.11 -12.28
C PHE A 116 -3.92 -3.82 -13.58
N GLY A 117 -4.25 -3.26 -14.71
CA GLY A 117 -3.79 -3.72 -16.02
C GLY A 117 -2.30 -3.50 -16.23
N GLN A 118 -1.77 -4.09 -17.31
CA GLN A 118 -0.34 -4.08 -17.64
C GLN A 118 0.19 -2.67 -17.93
N ASP A 119 -0.64 -1.82 -18.50
CA ASP A 119 -0.21 -0.53 -19.05
C ASP A 119 0.15 0.49 -17.96
N VAL A 120 -0.43 0.34 -16.76
CA VAL A 120 -0.20 1.27 -15.65
C VAL A 120 0.71 0.67 -14.59
N ILE A 121 0.44 -0.56 -14.12
CA ILE A 121 1.31 -1.26 -13.18
C ILE A 121 2.26 -2.17 -13.95
N ASN A 122 3.41 -1.62 -14.34
CA ASN A 122 4.47 -2.43 -14.94
C ASN A 122 5.06 -3.38 -13.88
N ASN A 123 5.48 -4.59 -14.28
CA ASN A 123 6.10 -5.57 -13.39
C ASN A 123 7.38 -5.06 -12.72
N ARG A 124 8.06 -4.07 -13.32
CA ARG A 124 9.25 -3.41 -12.75
C ARG A 124 8.99 -2.69 -11.43
N ILE A 125 7.72 -2.35 -11.12
CA ILE A 125 7.37 -1.68 -9.85
C ILE A 125 7.88 -2.46 -8.64
N ILE A 126 7.93 -3.80 -8.73
CA ILE A 126 8.39 -4.66 -7.65
C ILE A 126 9.86 -4.43 -7.28
N LEU A 127 10.69 -3.88 -8.18
CA LEU A 127 12.09 -3.53 -7.90
C LEU A 127 12.18 -2.36 -6.90
N PHE A 128 11.22 -1.45 -6.92
CA PHE A 128 11.14 -0.30 -6.01
C PHE A 128 10.51 -0.65 -4.66
N LEU A 129 9.74 -1.73 -4.59
CA LEU A 129 9.12 -2.23 -3.36
C LEU A 129 10.13 -3.12 -2.61
N ARG A 130 11.00 -2.51 -1.80
CA ARG A 130 12.18 -3.14 -1.17
C ARG A 130 11.85 -4.47 -0.48
N ASN A 131 10.85 -4.47 0.39
CA ASN A 131 10.49 -5.59 1.26
C ASN A 131 9.45 -6.54 0.64
N ILE A 132 8.89 -6.21 -0.52
CA ILE A 132 7.89 -7.04 -1.18
C ILE A 132 8.59 -7.94 -2.20
N LYS A 133 8.46 -9.25 -2.02
CA LYS A 133 8.99 -10.27 -2.94
C LYS A 133 7.94 -10.72 -3.95
N LYS A 134 6.67 -10.69 -3.56
CA LYS A 134 5.54 -11.15 -4.36
C LYS A 134 4.39 -10.16 -4.29
N LEU A 135 3.79 -9.86 -5.42
CA LEU A 135 2.61 -9.02 -5.55
C LEU A 135 1.53 -9.78 -6.33
N GLU A 136 0.38 -9.99 -5.70
CA GLU A 136 -0.79 -10.60 -6.33
C GLU A 136 -1.87 -9.55 -6.57
N LEU A 137 -2.31 -9.43 -7.81
CA LEU A 137 -3.37 -8.52 -8.23
C LEU A 137 -4.56 -9.35 -8.73
N ILE A 138 -5.67 -9.28 -8.00
CA ILE A 138 -6.87 -10.06 -8.29
C ILE A 138 -8.06 -9.13 -8.48
N ASP A 139 -8.64 -9.13 -9.68
CA ASP A 139 -9.92 -8.48 -9.97
C ASP A 139 -10.97 -9.56 -10.21
N LYS A 140 -11.74 -9.87 -9.17
CA LYS A 140 -12.79 -10.90 -9.23
C LYS A 140 -13.96 -10.46 -10.12
N ASN A 141 -14.23 -9.16 -10.22
CA ASN A 141 -15.31 -8.61 -11.05
C ASN A 141 -15.04 -8.83 -12.55
N LYS A 142 -13.77 -8.71 -12.96
CA LYS A 142 -13.33 -8.91 -14.35
C LYS A 142 -12.62 -10.24 -14.58
N ASN A 143 -12.58 -11.10 -13.57
CA ASN A 143 -11.90 -12.40 -13.63
C ASN A 143 -10.43 -12.30 -14.06
N LYS A 144 -9.73 -11.24 -13.63
CA LYS A 144 -8.32 -11.02 -13.90
C LYS A 144 -7.48 -11.47 -12.71
N TYR A 145 -6.38 -12.12 -13.02
CA TYR A 145 -5.39 -12.57 -12.03
C TYR A 145 -4.00 -12.34 -12.57
N ARG A 146 -3.13 -11.73 -11.76
CA ARG A 146 -1.77 -11.41 -12.10
C ARG A 146 -0.88 -11.58 -10.88
N VAL A 147 0.24 -12.27 -11.02
CA VAL A 147 1.25 -12.44 -9.98
C VAL A 147 2.59 -11.98 -10.51
N ILE A 148 3.25 -11.11 -9.76
CA ILE A 148 4.59 -10.62 -10.03
C ILE A 148 5.47 -11.04 -8.86
N GLU A 149 6.56 -11.74 -9.15
CA GLU A 149 7.53 -12.18 -8.14
C GLU A 149 8.93 -11.70 -8.52
N LYS A 150 9.72 -11.30 -7.52
CA LYS A 150 11.15 -11.01 -7.71
C LYS A 150 12.01 -11.93 -6.84
N THR A 151 13.09 -12.40 -7.41
CA THR A 151 14.13 -13.15 -6.72
C THR A 151 15.48 -12.48 -6.95
N ILE A 152 16.36 -12.54 -5.95
CA ILE A 152 17.74 -12.08 -6.10
C ILE A 152 18.55 -13.27 -6.60
N GLU A 153 19.14 -13.15 -7.80
CA GLU A 153 20.02 -14.18 -8.37
C GLU A 153 21.46 -14.00 -7.88
N SER A 154 21.92 -12.74 -7.79
CA SER A 154 23.23 -12.42 -7.22
C SER A 154 23.22 -11.03 -6.57
N SER A 155 24.11 -10.81 -5.62
CA SER A 155 24.24 -9.54 -4.91
C SER A 155 25.72 -9.26 -4.60
N THR A 156 26.13 -8.04 -4.91
CA THR A 156 27.42 -7.48 -4.53
C THR A 156 27.24 -6.20 -3.73
N LYS A 157 28.34 -5.55 -3.28
CA LYS A 157 28.26 -4.24 -2.63
C LYS A 157 27.74 -3.14 -3.56
N GLN A 158 27.90 -3.28 -4.88
CA GLN A 158 27.57 -2.24 -5.86
C GLN A 158 26.28 -2.48 -6.61
N PHE A 159 25.88 -3.73 -6.82
CA PHE A 159 24.67 -4.06 -7.59
C PHE A 159 23.99 -5.34 -7.08
N GLN A 160 22.73 -5.48 -7.46
CA GLN A 160 21.93 -6.68 -7.26
C GLN A 160 21.32 -7.08 -8.60
N LEU A 161 21.44 -8.37 -8.96
CA LEU A 161 20.78 -8.96 -10.11
C LEU A 161 19.46 -9.57 -9.64
N TYR A 162 18.35 -9.09 -10.20
CA TYR A 162 17.01 -9.57 -9.95
C TYR A 162 16.47 -10.33 -11.15
N SER A 163 15.79 -11.43 -10.88
CA SER A 163 14.86 -12.06 -11.81
C SER A 163 13.43 -11.65 -11.43
N ILE A 164 12.66 -11.16 -12.38
CA ILE A 164 11.25 -10.88 -12.22
C ILE A 164 10.47 -11.89 -13.06
N THR A 165 9.52 -12.57 -12.44
CA THR A 165 8.56 -13.43 -13.12
C THR A 165 7.16 -12.85 -13.02
N GLU A 166 6.42 -12.93 -14.10
CA GLU A 166 5.03 -12.52 -14.16
C GLU A 166 4.16 -13.63 -14.70
N LYS A 167 3.08 -13.95 -13.98
CA LYS A 167 2.08 -14.96 -14.36
C LYS A 167 0.72 -14.30 -14.46
N ARG A 168 -0.02 -14.57 -15.56
CA ARG A 168 -1.35 -13.99 -15.79
C ARG A 168 -2.39 -15.08 -16.07
N GLY A 169 -3.63 -14.80 -15.67
CA GLY A 169 -4.78 -15.67 -15.85
C GLY A 169 -4.88 -16.79 -14.82
N LYS A 170 -6.09 -17.30 -14.59
CA LYS A 170 -6.41 -18.32 -13.58
C LYS A 170 -5.60 -19.61 -13.68
N ARG A 171 -5.17 -19.98 -14.89
CA ARG A 171 -4.37 -21.21 -15.16
C ARG A 171 -2.91 -20.89 -15.48
N LYS A 172 -2.39 -19.71 -15.05
CA LYS A 172 -0.98 -19.30 -15.32
C LYS A 172 -0.59 -19.37 -16.81
N ARG A 173 -1.53 -19.05 -17.71
CA ARG A 173 -1.39 -19.29 -19.16
C ARG A 173 -0.36 -18.40 -19.85
N LYS A 174 -0.05 -17.23 -19.26
CA LYS A 174 1.03 -16.36 -19.76
C LYS A 174 2.09 -16.23 -18.69
N PHE A 175 3.32 -16.55 -19.05
CA PHE A 175 4.51 -16.44 -18.22
C PHE A 175 5.50 -15.54 -18.92
N GLU A 176 5.96 -14.53 -18.22
CA GLU A 176 7.02 -13.62 -18.67
C GLU A 176 8.11 -13.62 -17.61
N GLN A 177 9.38 -13.64 -18.07
CA GLN A 177 10.55 -13.53 -17.21
C GLN A 177 11.47 -12.44 -17.74
N SER A 178 12.05 -11.65 -16.85
CA SER A 178 13.04 -10.63 -17.19
C SER A 178 14.09 -10.54 -16.10
N LYS A 179 15.31 -10.14 -16.50
CA LYS A 179 16.44 -9.94 -15.58
C LYS A 179 16.80 -8.47 -15.52
N TRP A 180 17.09 -7.98 -14.32
CA TRP A 180 17.34 -6.58 -14.03
C TRP A 180 18.53 -6.41 -13.11
N VAL A 181 19.45 -5.54 -13.49
CA VAL A 181 20.56 -5.12 -12.64
C VAL A 181 20.17 -3.81 -11.97
N VAL A 182 20.19 -3.79 -10.64
CA VAL A 182 19.88 -2.62 -9.84
C VAL A 182 21.15 -2.14 -9.15
N PHE A 183 21.61 -0.95 -9.53
CA PHE A 183 22.72 -0.28 -8.87
C PHE A 183 22.19 0.65 -7.78
N ARG A 184 22.88 0.70 -6.65
CA ARG A 184 22.58 1.64 -5.57
C ARG A 184 23.80 2.51 -5.30
N LYS A 185 23.64 3.82 -5.47
CA LYS A 185 24.68 4.81 -5.18
C LYS A 185 24.19 5.76 -4.10
N LYS A 186 25.04 5.99 -3.08
CA LYS A 186 24.82 7.09 -2.14
C LYS A 186 25.02 8.40 -2.88
N CYS A 187 24.01 9.26 -2.89
CA CYS A 187 24.13 10.64 -3.37
C CYS A 187 24.24 11.59 -2.18
N ILE A 188 25.19 12.50 -2.22
CA ILE A 188 25.27 13.61 -1.26
C ILE A 188 24.34 14.71 -1.81
N VAL A 189 23.31 15.04 -1.04
CA VAL A 189 22.44 16.16 -1.39
C VAL A 189 23.19 17.46 -1.12
N PRO A 190 23.31 18.39 -2.11
CA PRO A 190 23.96 19.67 -1.89
C PRO A 190 23.32 20.45 -0.74
N ILE A 191 24.15 21.16 0.03
CA ILE A 191 23.74 21.93 1.22
C ILE A 191 22.64 22.96 0.90
N LYS A 192 22.65 23.56 -0.31
CA LYS A 192 21.62 24.50 -0.77
C LYS A 192 20.21 23.88 -0.77
N VAL A 193 20.07 22.63 -1.23
CA VAL A 193 18.77 21.93 -1.26
C VAL A 193 18.28 21.60 0.15
N LYS A 194 19.19 21.47 1.13
CA LYS A 194 18.82 21.26 2.55
C LYS A 194 18.28 22.55 3.19
N LYS A 195 18.84 23.71 2.87
CA LYS A 195 18.36 25.00 3.41
C LYS A 195 16.98 25.39 2.88
N ASP A 196 16.69 25.09 1.60
CA ASP A 196 15.38 25.39 1.01
C ASP A 196 14.25 24.52 1.60
N LYS A 197 14.57 23.39 2.23
CA LYS A 197 13.57 22.57 2.93
C LYS A 197 13.22 23.06 4.33
N ASP A 198 14.16 23.78 4.97
CA ASP A 198 13.93 24.34 6.31
C ASP A 198 13.17 25.68 6.23
N THR A 199 12.95 26.22 5.02
CA THR A 199 12.27 27.51 4.80
C THR A 199 10.77 27.34 4.44
N ILE A 200 10.27 26.10 4.38
CA ILE A 200 8.82 25.84 4.26
C ILE A 200 8.31 25.46 5.66
N GLN A 201 8.15 26.45 6.51
CA GLN A 201 7.30 26.43 7.70
C GLN A 201 5.87 26.87 7.32
#